data_b4c8bc8e78716134073b60f8559dbc23
#
_entry.id   b4c8bc8e78716134073b60f8559dbc23
#
_cell.length_a   1.000
_cell.length_b   1.000
_cell.length_c   1.000
_cell.angle_alpha   90.00
_cell.angle_beta   90.00
_cell.angle_gamma   90.00
#
_symmetry.space_group_name_H-M   'P 1'
#
loop_
_entity.id
_entity.type
_entity.pdbx_description
1 polymer ?
#
loop_
_entity_poly.entity_id
_entity_poly.type
_entity_poly.pdbx_seq_one_letter_code
_entity_poly.pdbx_strand_id
1 'polypeptide(L)'
;MTKTAGLRGLGLLLLTSAACVGTAPPHAPPEAATSRDAATPPPPAVAPSPDGARALDVTREGGVPLVEVPPRWPAPGSRLMVPEVRFPAGFGKRRIYLDAGHGAEGNTGTRSVTCEDEEVFTLRAAEDLAQRLEATGHFTVRLSRKAGARVPYAQRLAEAERWGADVLVSLHSDSRGLAHTWSPAPGQECFRQDETPGFSVLWSEDATPPLQTRRALLARALARSMTRAGFLGYDGMDYTGLYAVDTAQAGVFVSREPTHRQIFVLRKPRIPSVIIETHHALDFEESARWREARTLETFAAAVAQGLVESFTVPKE
;
A
#
# COMPACT_ATOMS: atom_id res chain seq x y z
N MET A 1 -3.34 65.64 -40.87
CA MET A 1 -1.87 65.65 -40.72
C MET A 1 -1.50 64.26 -40.20
N THR A 2 -1.35 63.33 -41.03
CA THR A 2 -0.16 62.80 -41.75
C THR A 2 0.93 62.23 -40.85
N LYS A 3 1.14 60.90 -41.13
CA LYS A 3 2.42 60.11 -41.11
C LYS A 3 2.78 59.45 -39.77
N THR A 4 3.29 58.23 -39.69
CA THR A 4 3.84 57.29 -40.71
C THR A 4 4.00 55.92 -40.06
N ALA A 5 3.95 54.89 -40.91
CA ALA A 5 4.18 53.47 -40.61
C ALA A 5 5.65 53.17 -40.22
N GLY A 6 5.86 52.11 -39.47
CA GLY A 6 7.18 51.52 -39.21
C GLY A 6 7.06 50.00 -39.07
N LEU A 7 7.22 49.33 -40.18
CA LEU A 7 7.33 47.85 -40.33
C LEU A 7 8.79 47.46 -40.14
N ARG A 8 9.16 46.50 -39.30
CA ARG A 8 10.41 45.69 -39.26
C ARG A 8 10.26 44.71 -38.12
N GLY A 9 10.52 43.43 -38.16
CA GLY A 9 11.12 42.57 -39.11
C GLY A 9 11.10 41.17 -38.50
N LEU A 10 10.80 40.23 -39.35
CA LEU A 10 10.72 38.79 -39.06
C LEU A 10 12.10 38.25 -38.70
N GLY A 11 12.24 37.59 -37.55
CA GLY A 11 13.44 36.84 -37.17
C GLY A 11 13.02 35.43 -36.76
N LEU A 12 12.96 34.52 -37.74
CA LEU A 12 12.75 33.11 -37.55
C LEU A 12 14.05 32.45 -37.12
N LEU A 13 14.19 32.06 -35.83
CA LEU A 13 15.31 31.26 -35.36
C LEU A 13 14.88 29.79 -35.31
N LEU A 14 15.31 29.04 -36.32
CA LEU A 14 15.27 27.58 -36.34
C LEU A 14 16.38 27.05 -35.42
N LEU A 15 16.00 26.47 -34.25
CA LEU A 15 16.90 25.68 -33.43
C LEU A 15 16.69 24.20 -33.80
N THR A 16 17.65 23.68 -34.57
CA THR A 16 17.80 22.24 -34.82
C THR A 16 18.30 21.54 -33.59
N SER A 17 17.45 20.69 -32.99
CA SER A 17 17.84 19.75 -31.94
C SER A 17 18.51 18.53 -32.58
N ALA A 18 19.84 18.41 -32.38
CA ALA A 18 20.60 17.23 -32.70
C ALA A 18 20.24 16.10 -31.73
N ALA A 19 19.62 15.05 -32.24
CA ALA A 19 19.41 13.79 -31.51
C ALA A 19 20.76 13.04 -31.46
N CYS A 20 21.32 12.86 -30.25
CA CYS A 20 22.41 11.90 -30.02
C CYS A 20 21.83 10.50 -29.95
N VAL A 21 21.99 9.74 -31.05
CA VAL A 21 21.75 8.29 -31.07
C VAL A 21 23.00 7.63 -30.51
N GLY A 22 22.91 7.16 -29.25
CA GLY A 22 23.91 6.30 -28.65
C GLY A 22 23.70 4.86 -29.11
N THR A 23 24.62 4.36 -29.95
CA THR A 23 24.68 2.92 -30.33
C THR A 23 25.28 2.13 -29.19
N ALA A 24 24.51 1.16 -28.66
CA ALA A 24 24.99 0.14 -27.73
C ALA A 24 25.87 -0.89 -28.49
N PRO A 25 26.94 -1.41 -27.86
CA PRO A 25 27.77 -2.45 -28.48
C PRO A 25 27.04 -3.80 -28.53
N PRO A 26 27.36 -4.65 -29.53
CA PRO A 26 26.72 -5.97 -29.69
C PRO A 26 27.16 -6.94 -28.60
N HIS A 27 26.22 -7.66 -28.00
CA HIS A 27 26.46 -8.77 -27.11
C HIS A 27 27.03 -9.97 -27.90
N ALA A 28 28.14 -10.51 -27.41
CA ALA A 28 28.69 -11.77 -27.89
C ALA A 28 27.80 -12.96 -27.42
N PRO A 29 27.65 -14.00 -28.23
CA PRO A 29 26.88 -15.19 -27.83
C PRO A 29 27.66 -16.00 -26.78
N PRO A 30 26.97 -16.71 -25.85
CA PRO A 30 27.63 -17.53 -24.86
C PRO A 30 28.16 -18.81 -25.50
N GLU A 31 29.42 -19.13 -25.21
CA GLU A 31 30.07 -20.37 -25.54
C GLU A 31 29.39 -21.56 -24.83
N ALA A 32 29.13 -22.61 -25.57
CA ALA A 32 28.62 -23.88 -25.07
C ALA A 32 29.71 -24.61 -24.26
N ALA A 33 29.55 -24.69 -22.96
CA ALA A 33 30.37 -25.57 -22.11
C ALA A 33 29.73 -26.97 -22.06
N THR A 34 30.38 -27.87 -22.71
CA THR A 34 30.18 -29.31 -22.51
C THR A 34 30.83 -29.73 -21.19
N SER A 35 30.06 -30.22 -20.23
CA SER A 35 30.64 -30.99 -19.11
C SER A 35 29.91 -32.31 -18.92
N ARG A 36 30.77 -33.31 -18.79
CA ARG A 36 30.46 -34.71 -18.65
C ARG A 36 29.92 -35.04 -17.25
N ASP A 37 29.08 -36.06 -17.25
CA ASP A 37 28.54 -36.79 -16.13
C ASP A 37 29.53 -37.16 -15.02
N ALA A 38 29.08 -36.94 -13.76
CA ALA A 38 29.40 -37.85 -12.64
C ALA A 38 28.21 -37.83 -11.69
N ALA A 39 27.42 -38.87 -11.75
CA ALA A 39 26.31 -39.09 -10.82
C ALA A 39 26.85 -39.45 -9.43
N THR A 40 26.49 -38.63 -8.43
CA THR A 40 26.69 -38.96 -7.02
C THR A 40 25.42 -39.65 -6.51
N PRO A 41 25.52 -40.80 -5.81
CA PRO A 41 24.35 -41.50 -5.31
C PRO A 41 23.69 -40.72 -4.14
N PRO A 42 22.35 -40.84 -3.97
CA PRO A 42 21.64 -40.17 -2.91
C PRO A 42 22.01 -40.77 -1.53
N PRO A 43 22.00 -39.93 -0.46
CA PRO A 43 22.21 -40.41 0.89
C PRO A 43 21.03 -41.30 1.35
N PRO A 44 21.28 -42.29 2.26
CA PRO A 44 20.25 -43.20 2.72
C PRO A 44 19.16 -42.47 3.52
N ALA A 45 17.91 -42.91 3.30
CA ALA A 45 16.77 -42.47 4.02
C ALA A 45 16.91 -42.72 5.52
N VAL A 46 16.82 -41.63 6.34
CA VAL A 46 16.75 -41.76 7.78
C VAL A 46 15.30 -42.09 8.15
N ALA A 47 15.11 -43.22 8.80
CA ALA A 47 13.82 -43.64 9.33
C ALA A 47 13.34 -42.66 10.46
N PRO A 48 12.04 -42.41 10.60
CA PRO A 48 11.54 -41.55 11.68
C PRO A 48 11.68 -42.31 13.02
N SER A 49 12.36 -41.66 13.98
CA SER A 49 12.35 -42.07 15.38
C SER A 49 10.98 -41.84 16.00
N PRO A 50 10.44 -42.80 16.74
CA PRO A 50 9.24 -42.65 17.52
C PRO A 50 9.63 -42.15 18.92
N ASP A 51 9.77 -40.86 19.14
CA ASP A 51 9.82 -40.35 20.50
C ASP A 51 9.09 -39.02 20.64
N GLY A 52 8.19 -39.08 21.60
CA GLY A 52 7.19 -38.11 21.93
C GLY A 52 7.67 -36.67 22.10
N ALA A 53 6.78 -35.80 21.74
CA ALA A 53 6.83 -34.40 22.09
C ALA A 53 6.96 -34.23 23.61
N ARG A 54 8.17 -34.06 24.09
CA ARG A 54 8.45 -33.51 25.40
C ARG A 54 8.38 -31.99 25.28
N ALA A 55 7.32 -31.43 25.85
CA ALA A 55 7.28 -30.01 26.16
C ALA A 55 8.54 -29.65 26.92
N LEU A 56 9.35 -28.75 26.39
CA LEU A 56 10.48 -28.17 27.10
C LEU A 56 9.91 -27.27 28.19
N ASP A 57 9.86 -27.79 29.39
CA ASP A 57 9.63 -27.02 30.59
C ASP A 57 10.89 -26.18 30.87
N VAL A 58 10.87 -24.94 30.37
CA VAL A 58 11.91 -23.95 30.65
C VAL A 58 11.62 -23.33 32.00
N THR A 59 12.00 -24.01 33.07
CA THR A 59 12.10 -23.40 34.39
C THR A 59 13.21 -22.39 34.38
N ARG A 60 12.85 -21.14 34.60
CA ARG A 60 13.69 -19.96 34.62
C ARG A 60 14.43 -19.83 35.93
N GLU A 61 15.74 -19.68 35.84
CA GLU A 61 16.54 -18.92 36.84
C GLU A 61 16.91 -17.55 36.23
N GLY A 62 16.53 -16.47 36.91
CA GLY A 62 16.92 -15.10 36.59
C GLY A 62 15.79 -14.24 36.02
N GLY A 63 15.16 -13.45 36.88
CA GLY A 63 14.00 -12.61 36.60
C GLY A 63 14.25 -11.42 35.65
N VAL A 64 14.39 -11.69 34.36
CA VAL A 64 14.20 -10.67 33.35
C VAL A 64 12.70 -10.69 33.00
N PRO A 65 11.98 -9.55 33.09
CA PRO A 65 10.59 -9.51 32.66
C PRO A 65 10.49 -10.01 31.23
N LEU A 66 9.58 -10.96 30.98
CA LEU A 66 9.18 -11.28 29.61
C LEU A 66 8.62 -9.99 29.03
N VAL A 67 9.30 -9.43 28.05
CA VAL A 67 8.67 -8.45 27.16
C VAL A 67 7.52 -9.22 26.52
N GLU A 68 6.31 -8.86 26.92
CA GLU A 68 5.10 -9.42 26.30
C GLU A 68 5.14 -9.00 24.83
N VAL A 69 5.48 -9.96 23.97
CA VAL A 69 5.41 -9.72 22.52
C VAL A 69 3.95 -9.43 22.22
N PRO A 70 3.61 -8.27 21.67
CA PRO A 70 2.23 -7.96 21.35
C PRO A 70 1.62 -9.11 20.54
N PRO A 71 0.38 -9.52 20.84
CA PRO A 71 -0.26 -10.61 20.10
C PRO A 71 -0.27 -10.24 18.61
N ARG A 72 0.16 -11.17 17.75
CA ARG A 72 0.08 -11.00 16.29
C ARG A 72 -1.37 -10.70 15.89
N TRP A 73 -1.52 -9.77 15.00
CA TRP A 73 -2.86 -9.39 14.54
C TRP A 73 -3.41 -10.31 13.47
N PRO A 74 -4.75 -10.45 13.52
CA PRO A 74 -5.51 -10.51 14.76
C PRO A 74 -5.09 -11.75 15.49
N ALA A 75 -5.05 -11.73 16.83
CA ALA A 75 -4.71 -12.91 17.61
C ALA A 75 -5.54 -14.10 17.11
N PRO A 76 -4.96 -15.32 17.03
CA PRO A 76 -5.69 -16.51 16.60
C PRO A 76 -7.03 -16.62 17.34
N GLY A 77 -8.14 -16.65 16.58
CA GLY A 77 -9.50 -16.67 17.13
C GLY A 77 -10.12 -15.32 17.47
N SER A 78 -9.38 -14.18 17.41
CA SER A 78 -10.02 -12.87 17.57
C SER A 78 -10.92 -12.58 16.38
N ARG A 79 -12.17 -12.19 16.66
CA ARG A 79 -13.11 -11.81 15.61
C ARG A 79 -12.93 -10.34 15.28
N LEU A 80 -12.77 -10.05 14.00
CA LEU A 80 -12.97 -8.70 13.50
C LEU A 80 -14.42 -8.28 13.76
N MET A 81 -14.61 -7.08 14.27
CA MET A 81 -15.91 -6.48 14.50
C MET A 81 -16.27 -5.56 13.33
N VAL A 82 -17.26 -5.96 12.52
CA VAL A 82 -17.76 -5.07 11.46
C VAL A 82 -18.42 -3.87 12.12
N PRO A 83 -17.87 -2.65 11.99
CA PRO A 83 -18.47 -1.49 12.59
C PRO A 83 -19.80 -1.14 11.92
N GLU A 84 -20.76 -0.66 12.72
CA GLU A 84 -21.95 -0.02 12.19
C GLU A 84 -21.57 1.33 11.61
N VAL A 85 -21.80 1.51 10.30
CA VAL A 85 -21.54 2.81 9.65
C VAL A 85 -22.70 3.75 9.91
N ARG A 86 -22.41 4.89 10.57
CA ARG A 86 -23.44 5.86 10.94
C ARG A 86 -23.29 7.15 10.13
N PHE A 87 -24.27 7.42 9.30
CA PHE A 87 -24.33 8.64 8.51
C PHE A 87 -25.12 9.72 9.26
N PRO A 88 -24.52 10.88 9.57
CA PRO A 88 -25.27 11.98 10.19
C PRO A 88 -26.30 12.56 9.22
N ALA A 89 -27.34 13.18 9.78
CA ALA A 89 -28.36 13.84 8.97
C ALA A 89 -27.71 14.87 8.03
N GLY A 90 -28.09 14.83 6.76
CA GLY A 90 -27.56 15.74 5.74
C GLY A 90 -26.15 15.42 5.24
N PHE A 91 -25.61 14.22 5.52
CA PHE A 91 -24.27 13.82 5.06
C PHE A 91 -24.10 13.97 3.53
N GLY A 92 -25.14 13.68 2.77
CA GLY A 92 -25.13 13.77 1.30
C GLY A 92 -24.30 12.70 0.63
N LYS A 93 -24.03 12.89 -0.69
CA LYS A 93 -23.15 11.97 -1.46
C LYS A 93 -21.74 12.55 -1.52
N ARG A 94 -20.74 11.62 -1.42
CA ARG A 94 -19.30 11.94 -1.51
C ARG A 94 -18.65 11.16 -2.64
N ARG A 95 -17.71 11.78 -3.32
CA ARG A 95 -16.95 11.18 -4.42
C ARG A 95 -15.62 10.67 -3.90
N ILE A 96 -15.43 9.37 -3.94
CA ILE A 96 -14.22 8.71 -3.46
C ILE A 96 -13.44 8.19 -4.66
N TYR A 97 -12.21 8.66 -4.85
CA TYR A 97 -11.31 8.09 -5.83
C TYR A 97 -10.46 7.02 -5.17
N LEU A 98 -10.69 5.76 -5.53
CA LEU A 98 -9.91 4.63 -5.04
C LEU A 98 -8.78 4.32 -6.03
N ASP A 99 -7.56 4.49 -5.57
CA ASP A 99 -6.39 4.09 -6.31
C ASP A 99 -6.00 2.67 -5.92
N ALA A 100 -6.14 1.72 -6.83
CA ALA A 100 -5.55 0.40 -6.70
C ALA A 100 -4.05 0.53 -6.95
N GLY A 101 -3.24 0.48 -5.91
CA GLY A 101 -1.80 0.69 -5.98
C GLY A 101 -1.11 -0.18 -7.01
N HIS A 102 0.04 0.26 -7.49
CA HIS A 102 0.78 -0.41 -8.57
C HIS A 102 0.00 -0.53 -9.90
N GLY A 103 0.40 -1.44 -10.79
CA GLY A 103 -0.24 -1.62 -12.09
C GLY A 103 0.01 -0.48 -13.07
N ALA A 104 1.06 0.33 -12.90
CA ALA A 104 1.67 1.11 -13.96
C ALA A 104 2.64 0.22 -14.75
N GLU A 105 3.06 0.68 -15.93
CA GLU A 105 4.01 -0.07 -16.75
C GLU A 105 5.29 -0.40 -15.96
N GLY A 106 5.67 -1.67 -15.92
CA GLY A 106 6.84 -2.17 -15.21
C GLY A 106 6.77 -2.09 -13.68
N ASN A 107 5.61 -1.82 -13.08
CA ASN A 107 5.44 -1.70 -11.64
C ASN A 107 4.29 -2.59 -11.13
N THR A 108 4.62 -3.81 -10.71
CA THR A 108 3.69 -4.80 -10.16
C THR A 108 3.60 -4.73 -8.62
N GLY A 109 4.44 -3.91 -7.99
CA GLY A 109 4.57 -3.87 -6.52
C GLY A 109 5.39 -5.01 -5.94
N THR A 110 5.25 -5.22 -4.66
CA THR A 110 5.87 -6.33 -3.92
C THR A 110 5.19 -7.65 -4.29
N ARG A 111 5.95 -8.74 -4.25
CA ARG A 111 5.40 -10.09 -4.33
C ARG A 111 5.16 -10.62 -2.93
N SER A 112 3.92 -11.00 -2.65
CA SER A 112 3.49 -11.47 -1.33
C SER A 112 4.09 -12.84 -0.96
N VAL A 113 3.92 -13.24 0.31
CA VAL A 113 4.29 -14.56 0.83
C VAL A 113 3.63 -15.72 0.05
N THR A 114 2.54 -15.47 -0.66
CA THR A 114 1.85 -16.45 -1.53
C THR A 114 2.22 -16.30 -3.01
N CYS A 115 3.26 -15.55 -3.33
CA CYS A 115 3.71 -15.25 -4.69
C CYS A 115 2.69 -14.47 -5.55
N GLU A 116 1.71 -13.80 -4.95
CA GLU A 116 0.80 -12.91 -5.64
C GLU A 116 1.44 -11.51 -5.77
N ASP A 117 1.45 -10.92 -6.94
CA ASP A 117 1.94 -9.56 -7.14
C ASP A 117 0.96 -8.56 -6.50
N GLU A 118 1.48 -7.52 -5.87
CA GLU A 118 0.68 -6.54 -5.12
C GLU A 118 -0.38 -5.86 -5.99
N GLU A 119 -0.09 -5.62 -7.28
CA GLU A 119 -1.08 -5.04 -8.20
C GLU A 119 -2.36 -5.88 -8.32
N VAL A 120 -2.28 -7.21 -8.14
CA VAL A 120 -3.44 -8.11 -8.22
C VAL A 120 -4.26 -7.99 -6.95
N PHE A 121 -3.58 -8.02 -5.80
CA PHE A 121 -4.23 -7.83 -4.50
C PHE A 121 -4.92 -6.47 -4.40
N THR A 122 -4.22 -5.38 -4.72
CA THR A 122 -4.76 -4.01 -4.56
C THR A 122 -5.95 -3.75 -5.46
N LEU A 123 -5.97 -4.31 -6.68
CA LEU A 123 -7.14 -4.19 -7.56
C LEU A 123 -8.35 -4.93 -6.97
N ARG A 124 -8.18 -6.19 -6.54
CA ARG A 124 -9.25 -6.98 -5.93
C ARG A 124 -9.81 -6.29 -4.68
N ALA A 125 -8.95 -5.79 -3.80
CA ALA A 125 -9.35 -5.08 -2.59
C ALA A 125 -10.07 -3.77 -2.91
N ALA A 126 -9.62 -3.02 -3.91
CA ALA A 126 -10.25 -1.78 -4.34
C ALA A 126 -11.63 -2.01 -4.99
N GLU A 127 -11.79 -3.07 -5.79
CA GLU A 127 -13.07 -3.43 -6.41
C GLU A 127 -14.11 -3.84 -5.34
N ASP A 128 -13.73 -4.68 -4.35
CA ASP A 128 -14.61 -5.05 -3.24
C ASP A 128 -15.00 -3.83 -2.39
N LEU A 129 -14.01 -3.00 -2.05
CA LEU A 129 -14.25 -1.77 -1.29
C LEU A 129 -15.19 -0.81 -2.05
N ALA A 130 -14.98 -0.62 -3.36
CA ALA A 130 -15.82 0.23 -4.19
C ALA A 130 -17.28 -0.22 -4.17
N GLN A 131 -17.51 -1.52 -4.39
CA GLN A 131 -18.85 -2.10 -4.39
C GLN A 131 -19.56 -1.88 -3.05
N ARG A 132 -18.87 -2.10 -1.93
CA ARG A 132 -19.45 -1.95 -0.59
C ARG A 132 -19.70 -0.48 -0.23
N LEU A 133 -18.81 0.43 -0.59
CA LEU A 133 -19.02 1.87 -0.38
C LEU A 133 -20.24 2.35 -1.17
N GLU A 134 -20.37 1.99 -2.45
CA GLU A 134 -21.51 2.37 -3.28
C GLU A 134 -22.84 1.78 -2.79
N ALA A 135 -22.82 0.55 -2.24
CA ALA A 135 -23.99 -0.08 -1.65
C ALA A 135 -24.58 0.70 -0.46
N THR A 136 -23.80 1.57 0.20
CA THR A 136 -24.34 2.46 1.25
C THR A 136 -25.26 3.55 0.73
N GLY A 137 -25.23 3.85 -0.58
CA GLY A 137 -25.97 4.95 -1.20
C GLY A 137 -25.38 6.34 -0.95
N HIS A 138 -24.36 6.47 -0.08
CA HIS A 138 -23.74 7.74 0.32
C HIS A 138 -22.41 8.04 -0.39
N PHE A 139 -21.82 7.05 -1.05
CA PHE A 139 -20.58 7.22 -1.80
C PHE A 139 -20.80 6.95 -3.29
N THR A 140 -20.09 7.70 -4.12
CA THR A 140 -19.87 7.39 -5.52
C THR A 140 -18.38 7.13 -5.68
N VAL A 141 -18.01 5.98 -6.23
CA VAL A 141 -16.62 5.55 -6.29
C VAL A 141 -16.12 5.52 -7.73
N ARG A 142 -14.87 5.90 -7.92
CA ARG A 142 -14.15 5.71 -9.18
C ARG A 142 -12.81 5.04 -8.92
N LEU A 143 -12.55 3.95 -9.62
CA LEU A 143 -11.28 3.24 -9.56
C LEU A 143 -10.26 3.86 -10.51
N SER A 144 -8.99 3.91 -10.08
CA SER A 144 -7.87 4.44 -10.88
C SER A 144 -7.53 3.58 -12.08
N ARG A 145 -7.84 2.29 -12.04
CA ARG A 145 -7.57 1.32 -13.10
C ARG A 145 -8.54 0.15 -13.05
N LYS A 146 -8.55 -0.61 -14.13
CA LYS A 146 -9.28 -1.89 -14.27
C LYS A 146 -8.28 -3.02 -14.55
N ALA A 147 -8.75 -4.24 -14.48
CA ALA A 147 -7.93 -5.42 -14.82
C ALA A 147 -7.28 -5.26 -16.20
N GLY A 148 -5.99 -5.57 -16.28
CA GLY A 148 -5.19 -5.47 -17.50
C GLY A 148 -4.80 -4.05 -17.93
N ALA A 149 -5.32 -3.00 -17.30
CA ALA A 149 -4.96 -1.62 -17.63
C ALA A 149 -3.66 -1.19 -16.93
N ARG A 150 -2.75 -0.61 -17.70
CA ARG A 150 -1.50 0.00 -17.22
C ARG A 150 -1.67 1.52 -17.20
N VAL A 151 -2.04 2.09 -16.04
CA VAL A 151 -2.36 3.51 -15.91
C VAL A 151 -1.25 4.22 -15.15
N PRO A 152 -0.56 5.20 -15.77
CA PRO A 152 0.47 6.00 -15.09
C PRO A 152 -0.08 6.78 -13.90
N TYR A 153 0.70 6.90 -12.82
CA TYR A 153 0.26 7.59 -11.60
C TYR A 153 -0.18 9.04 -11.84
N ALA A 154 0.53 9.79 -12.67
CA ALA A 154 0.15 11.17 -13.02
C ALA A 154 -1.24 11.26 -13.68
N GLN A 155 -1.60 10.29 -14.50
CA GLN A 155 -2.92 10.21 -15.12
C GLN A 155 -4.02 9.93 -14.09
N ARG A 156 -3.76 9.03 -13.11
CA ARG A 156 -4.70 8.72 -12.02
C ARG A 156 -5.02 9.97 -11.21
N LEU A 157 -3.99 10.73 -10.81
CA LEU A 157 -4.18 11.95 -10.03
C LEU A 157 -4.93 13.03 -10.82
N ALA A 158 -4.57 13.23 -12.08
CA ALA A 158 -5.27 14.18 -12.95
C ALA A 158 -6.75 13.76 -13.17
N GLU A 159 -7.04 12.49 -13.22
CA GLU A 159 -8.41 11.98 -13.32
C GLU A 159 -9.19 12.22 -12.03
N ALA A 160 -8.62 11.92 -10.87
CA ALA A 160 -9.24 12.17 -9.58
C ALA A 160 -9.65 13.65 -9.43
N GLU A 161 -8.75 14.57 -9.76
CA GLU A 161 -9.01 16.02 -9.69
C GLU A 161 -10.07 16.46 -10.71
N ARG A 162 -9.98 16.02 -11.97
CA ARG A 162 -10.97 16.35 -13.01
C ARG A 162 -12.37 15.83 -12.70
N TRP A 163 -12.44 14.66 -12.09
CA TRP A 163 -13.72 14.09 -11.66
C TRP A 163 -14.30 14.81 -10.45
N GLY A 164 -13.50 15.62 -9.77
CA GLY A 164 -13.89 16.34 -8.56
C GLY A 164 -14.07 15.41 -7.37
N ALA A 165 -13.13 14.50 -7.18
CA ALA A 165 -13.11 13.64 -6.01
C ALA A 165 -13.00 14.47 -4.71
N ASP A 166 -13.74 14.10 -3.69
CA ASP A 166 -13.63 14.71 -2.35
C ASP A 166 -12.37 14.25 -1.64
N VAL A 167 -11.98 12.98 -1.84
CA VAL A 167 -10.74 12.37 -1.33
C VAL A 167 -10.19 11.35 -2.32
N LEU A 168 -8.88 11.08 -2.19
CA LEU A 168 -8.16 9.97 -2.83
C LEU A 168 -7.66 9.02 -1.75
N VAL A 169 -8.02 7.74 -1.88
CA VAL A 169 -7.51 6.66 -1.04
C VAL A 169 -6.79 5.66 -1.93
N SER A 170 -5.49 5.50 -1.72
CA SER A 170 -4.67 4.50 -2.41
C SER A 170 -4.53 3.26 -1.53
N LEU A 171 -4.77 2.08 -2.09
CA LEU A 171 -4.62 0.81 -1.38
C LEU A 171 -3.32 0.13 -1.78
N HIS A 172 -2.59 -0.32 -0.78
CA HIS A 172 -1.33 -1.02 -0.90
C HIS A 172 -1.25 -2.18 0.09
N SER A 173 -0.23 -3.00 -0.03
CA SER A 173 0.22 -3.95 0.98
C SER A 173 1.73 -3.83 1.14
N ASP A 174 2.18 -3.53 2.34
CA ASP A 174 3.56 -3.18 2.61
C ASP A 174 4.50 -4.39 2.64
N SER A 175 5.80 -4.13 2.49
CA SER A 175 6.86 -5.11 2.67
C SER A 175 7.90 -4.53 3.62
N ARG A 176 8.10 -5.18 4.77
CA ARG A 176 8.85 -4.67 5.92
C ARG A 176 9.89 -5.66 6.39
N GLY A 177 10.92 -5.15 7.07
CA GLY A 177 11.94 -5.94 7.73
C GLY A 177 12.82 -6.78 6.79
N LEU A 178 13.59 -7.66 7.37
CA LEU A 178 14.47 -8.57 6.65
C LEU A 178 13.73 -9.89 6.35
N ALA A 179 13.40 -10.09 5.09
CA ALA A 179 12.72 -11.29 4.64
C ALA A 179 13.70 -12.41 4.30
N HIS A 180 13.25 -13.66 4.43
CA HIS A 180 13.96 -14.86 3.98
C HIS A 180 13.24 -15.52 2.81
N THR A 181 13.98 -16.27 2.01
CA THR A 181 13.40 -17.04 0.91
C THR A 181 12.39 -18.05 1.44
N TRP A 182 11.25 -18.15 0.75
CA TRP A 182 10.11 -18.97 1.10
C TRP A 182 9.54 -19.65 -0.15
N SER A 183 9.12 -20.90 -0.02
CA SER A 183 8.49 -21.64 -1.12
C SER A 183 7.10 -22.12 -0.70
N PRO A 184 6.02 -21.44 -1.10
CA PRO A 184 4.65 -21.84 -0.78
C PRO A 184 4.19 -23.09 -1.53
N ALA A 185 4.81 -23.38 -2.70
CA ALA A 185 4.52 -24.55 -3.51
C ALA A 185 5.75 -24.95 -4.34
N PRO A 186 5.84 -26.20 -4.83
CA PRO A 186 6.94 -26.65 -5.70
C PRO A 186 7.12 -25.72 -6.91
N GLY A 187 8.38 -25.26 -7.12
CA GLY A 187 8.72 -24.36 -8.22
C GLY A 187 8.33 -22.89 -8.04
N GLN A 188 7.78 -22.52 -6.90
CA GLN A 188 7.54 -21.12 -6.54
C GLN A 188 8.57 -20.65 -5.49
N GLU A 189 9.13 -19.48 -5.69
CA GLU A 189 10.02 -18.84 -4.73
C GLU A 189 9.55 -17.40 -4.48
N CYS A 190 9.33 -17.08 -3.21
CA CYS A 190 8.92 -15.78 -2.72
C CYS A 190 9.69 -15.43 -1.45
N PHE A 191 9.20 -14.44 -0.73
CA PHE A 191 9.78 -14.01 0.53
C PHE A 191 8.76 -14.12 1.65
N ARG A 192 9.26 -14.35 2.86
CA ARG A 192 8.46 -14.40 4.09
C ARG A 192 9.13 -13.63 5.22
N GLN A 193 8.30 -12.92 5.98
CA GLN A 193 8.68 -12.21 7.19
C GLN A 193 7.42 -12.01 8.04
N ASP A 194 7.35 -12.61 9.23
CA ASP A 194 6.15 -12.64 10.07
C ASP A 194 6.25 -11.77 11.34
N GLU A 195 7.26 -10.88 11.44
CA GLU A 195 7.57 -10.17 12.70
C GLU A 195 6.98 -8.77 12.80
N THR A 196 6.52 -8.19 11.67
CA THR A 196 6.09 -6.79 11.60
C THR A 196 4.68 -6.61 11.03
N PRO A 197 3.66 -7.31 11.60
CA PRO A 197 2.29 -7.26 11.12
C PRO A 197 1.63 -5.90 11.34
N GLY A 198 0.49 -5.71 10.73
CA GLY A 198 -0.40 -4.57 10.96
C GLY A 198 -0.54 -3.63 9.77
N PHE A 199 -1.58 -2.82 9.82
CA PHE A 199 -1.83 -1.79 8.81
C PHE A 199 -1.07 -0.51 9.11
N SER A 200 -0.82 0.31 8.09
CA SER A 200 -0.44 1.71 8.27
C SER A 200 -1.23 2.63 7.34
N VAL A 201 -1.45 3.86 7.79
CA VAL A 201 -2.05 4.91 6.97
C VAL A 201 -1.04 6.03 6.81
N LEU A 202 -0.63 6.26 5.56
CA LEU A 202 0.37 7.26 5.22
C LEU A 202 -0.29 8.53 4.68
N TRP A 203 0.21 9.70 5.07
CA TRP A 203 -0.16 10.97 4.48
C TRP A 203 1.07 11.88 4.34
N SER A 204 0.96 12.95 3.55
CA SER A 204 2.06 13.92 3.34
C SER A 204 1.70 15.29 3.83
N GLU A 205 2.62 15.92 4.58
CA GLU A 205 2.51 17.32 5.01
C GLU A 205 2.90 18.33 3.90
N ASP A 206 3.41 17.86 2.75
CA ASP A 206 3.76 18.72 1.60
C ASP A 206 2.49 19.24 0.91
N ALA A 207 1.87 20.26 1.53
CA ALA A 207 0.66 20.89 1.05
C ALA A 207 0.42 22.25 1.78
N THR A 208 -0.57 23.00 1.32
CA THR A 208 -1.05 24.17 2.07
C THR A 208 -1.66 23.76 3.41
N PRO A 209 -1.61 24.61 4.47
CA PRO A 209 -2.11 24.24 5.80
C PRO A 209 -3.54 23.67 5.81
N PRO A 210 -4.53 24.20 5.07
CA PRO A 210 -5.87 23.60 5.05
C PRO A 210 -5.89 22.20 4.42
N LEU A 211 -5.02 21.91 3.45
CA LEU A 211 -4.94 20.59 2.84
C LEU A 211 -4.18 19.60 3.74
N GLN A 212 -3.13 20.05 4.44
CA GLN A 212 -2.43 19.26 5.46
C GLN A 212 -3.40 18.80 6.55
N THR A 213 -4.18 19.75 7.12
CA THR A 213 -5.17 19.44 8.15
C THR A 213 -6.16 18.38 7.66
N ARG A 214 -6.69 18.53 6.45
CA ARG A 214 -7.64 17.54 5.90
C ARG A 214 -7.02 16.18 5.63
N ARG A 215 -5.76 16.10 5.17
CA ARG A 215 -5.03 14.85 5.00
C ARG A 215 -4.81 14.13 6.35
N ALA A 216 -4.35 14.87 7.36
CA ALA A 216 -4.15 14.34 8.71
C ALA A 216 -5.46 13.83 9.32
N LEU A 217 -6.54 14.59 9.22
CA LEU A 217 -7.87 14.20 9.69
C LEU A 217 -8.36 12.92 9.02
N LEU A 218 -8.21 12.83 7.69
CA LEU A 218 -8.59 11.64 6.93
C LEU A 218 -7.77 10.42 7.38
N ALA A 219 -6.44 10.54 7.45
CA ALA A 219 -5.56 9.45 7.85
C ALA A 219 -5.89 8.94 9.26
N ARG A 220 -6.03 9.88 10.22
CA ARG A 220 -6.35 9.55 11.62
C ARG A 220 -7.74 8.92 11.78
N ALA A 221 -8.74 9.42 11.05
CA ALA A 221 -10.10 8.86 11.09
C ALA A 221 -10.15 7.42 10.55
N LEU A 222 -9.48 7.17 9.44
CA LEU A 222 -9.36 5.82 8.85
C LEU A 222 -8.65 4.87 9.82
N ALA A 223 -7.47 5.24 10.31
CA ALA A 223 -6.70 4.39 11.23
C ALA A 223 -7.48 4.10 12.53
N ARG A 224 -8.10 5.11 13.13
CA ARG A 224 -8.94 4.95 14.31
C ARG A 224 -10.10 3.99 14.07
N SER A 225 -10.77 4.09 12.93
CA SER A 225 -11.88 3.21 12.59
C SER A 225 -11.42 1.78 12.35
N MET A 226 -10.27 1.58 11.67
CA MET A 226 -9.66 0.27 11.49
C MET A 226 -9.26 -0.36 12.83
N THR A 227 -8.63 0.39 13.73
CA THR A 227 -8.27 -0.10 15.08
C THR A 227 -9.52 -0.51 15.86
N ARG A 228 -10.59 0.28 15.83
CA ARG A 228 -11.86 -0.09 16.48
C ARG A 228 -12.51 -1.34 15.90
N ALA A 229 -12.29 -1.61 14.62
CA ALA A 229 -12.76 -2.83 13.96
C ALA A 229 -11.90 -4.07 14.28
N GLY A 230 -10.78 -3.90 15.01
CA GLY A 230 -9.90 -4.98 15.44
C GLY A 230 -8.67 -5.18 14.57
N PHE A 231 -8.43 -4.31 13.59
CA PHE A 231 -7.17 -4.34 12.84
C PHE A 231 -6.01 -3.82 13.69
N LEU A 232 -4.88 -4.51 13.67
CA LEU A 232 -3.67 -4.08 14.36
C LEU A 232 -3.01 -2.93 13.58
N GLY A 233 -2.73 -1.81 14.25
CA GLY A 233 -1.89 -0.76 13.70
C GLY A 233 -0.41 -1.17 13.78
N TYR A 234 0.32 -1.00 12.68
CA TYR A 234 1.77 -1.20 12.65
C TYR A 234 2.46 -0.20 13.59
N ASP A 235 3.51 -0.63 14.29
CA ASP A 235 4.23 0.20 15.26
C ASP A 235 5.24 1.16 14.64
N GLY A 236 5.63 0.93 13.37
CA GLY A 236 6.56 1.79 12.63
C GLY A 236 8.03 1.46 12.82
N MET A 237 8.38 0.33 13.40
CA MET A 237 9.78 -0.01 13.74
C MET A 237 10.70 0.04 12.51
N ASP A 238 10.27 -0.48 11.36
CA ASP A 238 11.04 -0.46 10.10
C ASP A 238 10.92 0.85 9.33
N TYR A 239 10.07 1.78 9.77
CA TYR A 239 9.87 3.08 9.12
C TYR A 239 10.86 4.15 9.57
N THR A 240 11.79 3.81 10.45
CA THR A 240 12.80 4.75 10.95
C THR A 240 13.59 5.38 9.79
N GLY A 241 13.53 6.71 9.71
CA GLY A 241 14.19 7.47 8.62
C GLY A 241 13.41 7.55 7.30
N LEU A 242 12.28 6.81 7.18
CA LEU A 242 11.39 6.88 6.02
C LEU A 242 10.17 7.76 6.29
N TYR A 243 9.52 7.53 7.42
CA TYR A 243 8.31 8.24 7.82
C TYR A 243 8.42 8.71 9.26
N ALA A 244 7.71 9.78 9.59
CA ALA A 244 7.55 10.21 10.98
C ALA A 244 6.25 9.62 11.55
N VAL A 245 6.30 9.14 12.80
CA VAL A 245 5.13 8.66 13.52
C VAL A 245 4.17 9.83 13.77
N ASP A 246 2.88 9.64 13.50
CA ASP A 246 1.83 10.57 13.94
C ASP A 246 1.49 10.28 15.40
N THR A 247 1.91 11.16 16.31
CA THR A 247 1.71 10.96 17.75
C THR A 247 0.25 11.03 18.20
N ALA A 248 -0.67 11.51 17.34
CA ALA A 248 -2.09 11.62 17.68
C ALA A 248 -2.87 10.33 17.38
N GLN A 249 -2.34 9.42 16.56
CA GLN A 249 -3.03 8.19 16.18
C GLN A 249 -2.03 7.07 15.83
N ALA A 250 -2.08 5.97 16.57
CA ALA A 250 -1.31 4.77 16.25
C ALA A 250 -1.65 4.23 14.85
N GLY A 251 -0.65 3.69 14.15
CA GLY A 251 -0.79 3.19 12.78
C GLY A 251 -0.82 4.30 11.71
N VAL A 252 -0.61 5.57 12.08
CA VAL A 252 -0.54 6.70 11.13
C VAL A 252 0.89 7.21 11.05
N PHE A 253 1.35 7.45 9.82
CA PHE A 253 2.69 7.94 9.55
C PHE A 253 2.69 9.08 8.53
N VAL A 254 3.66 9.98 8.69
CA VAL A 254 3.81 11.18 7.87
C VAL A 254 5.00 11.03 6.94
N SER A 255 4.77 11.13 5.65
CA SER A 255 5.83 11.16 4.65
C SER A 255 6.54 12.50 4.71
N ARG A 256 7.73 12.54 5.33
CA ARG A 256 8.59 13.72 5.53
C ARG A 256 9.91 13.65 4.81
N GLU A 257 10.12 12.64 3.99
CA GLU A 257 11.34 12.50 3.23
C GLU A 257 11.66 13.75 2.40
N PRO A 258 12.94 13.96 2.03
CA PRO A 258 13.28 15.01 1.09
C PRO A 258 12.36 14.99 -0.12
N THR A 259 11.95 16.16 -0.59
CA THR A 259 10.87 16.33 -1.60
C THR A 259 11.01 15.43 -2.84
N HIS A 260 12.22 15.06 -3.21
CA HIS A 260 12.48 14.19 -4.37
C HIS A 260 12.23 12.69 -4.11
N ARG A 261 12.11 12.29 -2.83
CA ARG A 261 11.81 10.91 -2.41
C ARG A 261 10.39 10.71 -1.91
N GLN A 262 9.67 11.80 -1.64
CA GLN A 262 8.30 11.71 -1.14
C GLN A 262 7.38 10.98 -2.11
N ILE A 263 6.47 10.21 -1.56
CA ILE A 263 5.53 9.40 -2.34
C ILE A 263 4.65 10.30 -3.20
N PHE A 264 4.72 10.07 -4.53
CA PHE A 264 4.07 10.91 -5.53
C PHE A 264 2.56 11.04 -5.33
N VAL A 265 1.87 9.93 -5.05
CA VAL A 265 0.41 9.90 -4.85
C VAL A 265 -0.04 10.55 -3.55
N LEU A 266 0.85 10.78 -2.59
CA LEU A 266 0.55 11.49 -1.36
C LEU A 266 0.75 13.00 -1.48
N ARG A 267 1.86 13.44 -2.12
CA ARG A 267 2.22 14.86 -2.12
C ARG A 267 1.60 15.67 -3.27
N LYS A 268 1.37 15.05 -4.44
CA LYS A 268 0.90 15.76 -5.64
C LYS A 268 -0.58 16.12 -5.67
N PRO A 269 -1.51 15.32 -5.15
CA PRO A 269 -2.93 15.66 -5.21
C PRO A 269 -3.25 16.98 -4.50
N ARG A 270 -4.15 17.77 -5.09
CA ARG A 270 -4.72 18.99 -4.48
C ARG A 270 -5.95 18.72 -3.63
N ILE A 271 -6.31 17.45 -3.51
CA ILE A 271 -7.38 16.94 -2.65
C ILE A 271 -6.78 16.13 -1.50
N PRO A 272 -7.50 15.91 -0.39
CA PRO A 272 -7.04 15.03 0.68
C PRO A 272 -6.71 13.66 0.11
N SER A 273 -5.51 13.16 0.41
CA SER A 273 -4.98 11.90 -0.12
C SER A 273 -4.25 11.13 0.97
N VAL A 274 -4.47 9.82 0.99
CA VAL A 274 -3.80 8.88 1.89
C VAL A 274 -3.45 7.59 1.13
N ILE A 275 -2.45 6.87 1.63
CA ILE A 275 -2.22 5.47 1.31
C ILE A 275 -2.63 4.66 2.54
N ILE A 276 -3.35 3.57 2.32
CA ILE A 276 -3.58 2.54 3.32
C ILE A 276 -2.72 1.34 2.92
N GLU A 277 -1.67 1.10 3.67
CA GLU A 277 -0.96 -0.17 3.67
C GLU A 277 -1.79 -1.13 4.50
N THR A 278 -2.53 -1.98 3.84
CA THR A 278 -3.58 -2.79 4.46
C THR A 278 -3.02 -3.82 5.45
N HIS A 279 -1.84 -4.36 5.13
CA HIS A 279 -1.16 -5.38 5.92
C HIS A 279 0.30 -5.54 5.45
N HIS A 280 1.05 -6.37 6.14
CA HIS A 280 2.37 -6.80 5.71
C HIS A 280 2.27 -7.98 4.73
N ALA A 281 2.54 -7.73 3.45
CA ALA A 281 2.37 -8.70 2.37
C ALA A 281 3.22 -9.98 2.53
N LEU A 282 4.32 -9.90 3.27
CA LEU A 282 5.21 -11.04 3.54
C LEU A 282 4.82 -11.83 4.78
N ASP A 283 3.88 -11.35 5.60
CA ASP A 283 3.33 -12.08 6.73
C ASP A 283 2.30 -13.11 6.25
N PHE A 284 2.53 -14.39 6.64
CA PHE A 284 1.70 -15.49 6.17
C PHE A 284 0.27 -15.42 6.72
N GLU A 285 0.11 -15.09 8.00
CA GLU A 285 -1.20 -15.04 8.63
C GLU A 285 -2.01 -13.83 8.13
N GLU A 286 -1.39 -12.66 8.01
CA GLU A 286 -2.06 -11.49 7.46
C GLU A 286 -2.49 -11.70 6.01
N SER A 287 -1.59 -12.18 5.15
CA SER A 287 -1.91 -12.44 3.74
C SER A 287 -3.03 -13.48 3.58
N ALA A 288 -3.08 -14.51 4.44
CA ALA A 288 -4.17 -15.47 4.44
C ALA A 288 -5.51 -14.81 4.81
N ARG A 289 -5.53 -13.97 5.86
CA ARG A 289 -6.74 -13.28 6.35
C ARG A 289 -7.29 -12.26 5.36
N TRP A 290 -6.43 -11.57 4.62
CA TRP A 290 -6.86 -10.62 3.58
C TRP A 290 -7.48 -11.27 2.33
N ARG A 291 -7.56 -12.62 2.32
CA ARG A 291 -8.35 -13.41 1.35
C ARG A 291 -9.75 -13.77 1.86
N GLU A 292 -10.02 -13.55 3.14
CA GLU A 292 -11.30 -13.85 3.76
C GLU A 292 -12.33 -12.76 3.47
N ALA A 293 -13.53 -13.16 3.06
CA ALA A 293 -14.65 -12.24 2.80
C ALA A 293 -14.98 -11.39 4.04
N ARG A 294 -14.85 -11.97 5.26
CA ARG A 294 -15.09 -11.27 6.52
C ARG A 294 -14.09 -10.14 6.76
N THR A 295 -12.83 -10.34 6.41
CA THR A 295 -11.79 -9.30 6.52
C THR A 295 -12.10 -8.13 5.58
N LEU A 296 -12.43 -8.41 4.32
CA LEU A 296 -12.79 -7.38 3.34
C LEU A 296 -14.08 -6.63 3.75
N GLU A 297 -15.09 -7.33 4.26
CA GLU A 297 -16.31 -6.72 4.79
C GLU A 297 -16.01 -5.76 5.94
N THR A 298 -15.22 -6.22 6.91
CA THR A 298 -14.84 -5.41 8.08
C THR A 298 -14.01 -4.19 7.67
N PHE A 299 -13.07 -4.39 6.78
CA PHE A 299 -12.24 -3.30 6.23
C PHE A 299 -13.10 -2.24 5.53
N ALA A 300 -14.01 -2.66 4.66
CA ALA A 300 -14.87 -1.73 3.95
C ALA A 300 -15.77 -0.92 4.89
N ALA A 301 -16.35 -1.56 5.92
CA ALA A 301 -17.14 -0.88 6.92
C ALA A 301 -16.29 0.09 7.77
N ALA A 302 -15.06 -0.29 8.11
CA ALA A 302 -14.13 0.57 8.83
C ALA A 302 -13.71 1.78 7.98
N VAL A 303 -13.41 1.57 6.70
CA VAL A 303 -13.09 2.67 5.77
C VAL A 303 -14.29 3.60 5.58
N ALA A 304 -15.51 3.05 5.40
CA ALA A 304 -16.73 3.84 5.29
C ALA A 304 -16.94 4.73 6.53
N GLN A 305 -16.83 4.16 7.74
CA GLN A 305 -16.95 4.91 8.99
C GLN A 305 -15.87 5.98 9.13
N GLY A 306 -14.61 5.67 8.80
CA GLY A 306 -13.50 6.62 8.84
C GLY A 306 -13.70 7.79 7.84
N LEU A 307 -14.21 7.50 6.65
CA LEU A 307 -14.59 8.53 5.67
C LEU A 307 -15.69 9.44 6.23
N VAL A 308 -16.76 8.86 6.80
CA VAL A 308 -17.84 9.66 7.43
C VAL A 308 -17.28 10.56 8.51
N GLU A 309 -16.45 10.04 9.40
CA GLU A 309 -15.83 10.84 10.47
C GLU A 309 -14.97 11.99 9.89
N SER A 310 -14.19 11.74 8.86
CA SER A 310 -13.32 12.74 8.23
C SER A 310 -14.10 13.88 7.56
N PHE A 311 -15.29 13.60 7.04
CA PHE A 311 -16.14 14.60 6.40
C PHE A 311 -17.03 15.40 7.38
N THR A 312 -17.18 14.93 8.61
CA THR A 312 -18.07 15.54 9.62
C THR A 312 -17.34 16.45 10.60
N VAL A 313 -16.01 16.44 10.60
CA VAL A 313 -15.24 17.43 11.38
C VAL A 313 -15.55 18.84 10.84
N PRO A 314 -15.91 19.80 11.69
CA PRO A 314 -16.13 21.18 11.26
C PRO A 314 -14.92 21.72 10.48
N LYS A 315 -15.19 22.44 9.39
CA LYS A 315 -14.15 23.19 8.70
C LYS A 315 -13.87 24.43 9.57
N GLU A 316 -12.72 24.43 10.24
CA GLU A 316 -12.24 25.63 10.91
C GLU A 316 -11.92 26.75 9.91
#